data_10f9bf5402d8e56de3a229a2153d652c
#
_entry.id   10f9bf5402d8e56de3a229a2153d652c
#
_cell.length_a   1.000
_cell.length_b   1.000
_cell.length_c   1.000
_cell.angle_alpha   90.00
_cell.angle_beta   90.00
_cell.angle_gamma   90.00
#
_symmetry.space_group_name_H-M   'P 1'
#
loop_
_entity.id
_entity.type
_entity.pdbx_description
1 polymer ?
#
loop_
_entity_poly.entity_id
_entity_poly.type
_entity_poly.pdbx_seq_one_letter_code
_entity_poly.pdbx_strand_id
1 'polypeptide(L)'
;MQTRPINASDAPAPMSNYAQAVEVRDFDRLLLVSGQIPVGADGLVPIDFESQCRLAWANVEAQLRAADMTLDNLIKVTIFLSDRRYNTENRRIRQEIMGSRQIALTAIITGIFDEKWLLEIEAVAAA
;
A
#
# COMPACT_ATOMS: atom_id res chain seq x y z
N MET A 1 4.24 -20.14 2.24
CA MET A 1 4.95 -18.89 2.56
C MET A 1 4.84 -18.60 4.06
N GLN A 2 5.91 -18.14 4.64
CA GLN A 2 5.97 -17.73 6.04
C GLN A 2 6.40 -16.27 6.12
N THR A 3 5.69 -15.45 6.89
CA THR A 3 6.05 -14.05 7.12
C THR A 3 6.24 -13.81 8.60
N ARG A 4 7.21 -12.98 8.95
CA ARG A 4 7.49 -12.60 10.33
C ARG A 4 7.73 -11.09 10.39
N PRO A 5 6.86 -10.34 11.09
CA PRO A 5 7.13 -8.92 11.35
C PRO A 5 8.30 -8.76 12.31
N ILE A 6 9.14 -7.79 12.03
CA ILE A 6 10.34 -7.49 12.82
C ILE A 6 10.32 -6.01 13.20
N ASN A 7 10.46 -5.76 14.50
CA ASN A 7 10.58 -4.41 15.03
C ASN A 7 11.79 -4.39 15.98
N ALA A 8 12.89 -3.79 15.53
CA ALA A 8 14.12 -3.74 16.32
C ALA A 8 13.89 -2.99 17.64
N SER A 9 14.52 -3.48 18.72
CA SER A 9 14.39 -2.86 20.04
C SER A 9 15.21 -1.58 20.19
N ASP A 10 16.21 -1.39 19.33
CA ASP A 10 17.14 -0.25 19.34
C ASP A 10 16.87 0.76 18.22
N ALA A 11 15.66 0.72 17.65
CA ALA A 11 15.16 1.66 16.66
C ALA A 11 13.73 2.07 17.02
N PRO A 12 13.19 3.15 16.44
CA PRO A 12 11.82 3.55 16.73
C PRO A 12 10.79 2.45 16.44
N ALA A 13 9.85 2.27 17.35
CA ALA A 13 8.72 1.35 17.15
C ALA A 13 7.78 1.86 16.06
N PRO A 14 6.97 0.97 15.44
CA PRO A 14 5.95 1.42 14.49
C PRO A 14 4.97 2.38 15.15
N MET A 15 4.62 3.45 14.43
CA MET A 15 3.71 4.49 14.94
C MET A 15 2.24 4.12 14.72
N SER A 16 1.95 3.09 13.97
CA SER A 16 0.60 2.64 13.64
C SER A 16 0.63 1.15 13.30
N ASN A 17 -0.43 0.66 12.64
CA ASN A 17 -0.55 -0.75 12.29
C ASN A 17 0.30 -1.10 11.05
N TYR A 18 1.60 -1.33 11.27
CA TYR A 18 2.55 -1.84 10.27
C TYR A 18 3.77 -2.41 11.00
N ALA A 19 4.65 -3.10 10.29
CA ALA A 19 5.93 -3.57 10.82
C ALA A 19 7.07 -2.72 10.26
N GLN A 20 8.13 -2.54 11.04
CA GLN A 20 9.34 -1.85 10.57
C GLN A 20 10.07 -2.67 9.50
N ALA A 21 9.98 -3.98 9.60
CA ALA A 21 10.50 -4.90 8.59
C ALA A 21 9.64 -6.16 8.56
N VAL A 22 9.68 -6.88 7.45
CA VAL A 22 9.01 -8.17 7.31
C VAL A 22 9.99 -9.15 6.69
N GLU A 23 10.24 -10.25 7.39
CA GLU A 23 10.99 -11.37 6.84
C GLU A 23 10.01 -12.31 6.13
N VAL A 24 10.41 -12.78 4.95
CA VAL A 24 9.60 -13.69 4.15
C VAL A 24 10.44 -14.93 3.83
N ARG A 25 9.86 -16.11 4.04
CA ARG A 25 10.49 -17.41 3.75
C ARG A 25 9.54 -18.33 3.00
N ASP A 26 10.10 -19.30 2.31
CA ASP A 26 9.38 -20.40 1.67
C ASP A 26 8.28 -19.89 0.73
N PHE A 27 8.62 -18.95 -0.13
CA PHE A 27 7.74 -18.45 -1.18
C PHE A 27 8.22 -18.95 -2.54
N ASP A 28 7.29 -19.25 -3.43
CA ASP A 28 7.56 -19.70 -4.79
C ASP A 28 7.45 -18.57 -5.81
N ARG A 29 6.62 -17.55 -5.50
CA ARG A 29 6.32 -16.47 -6.43
C ARG A 29 6.48 -15.13 -5.75
N LEU A 30 7.09 -14.18 -6.46
CA LEU A 30 7.20 -12.79 -6.04
C LEU A 30 6.47 -11.91 -7.06
N LEU A 31 5.58 -11.05 -6.60
CA LEU A 31 4.83 -10.12 -7.44
C LEU A 31 5.25 -8.70 -7.11
N LEU A 32 5.75 -8.00 -8.11
CA LEU A 32 6.11 -6.58 -8.02
C LEU A 32 4.99 -5.79 -8.68
N VAL A 33 4.25 -5.01 -7.89
CA VAL A 33 3.13 -4.21 -8.36
C VAL A 33 3.61 -2.79 -8.59
N SER A 34 3.54 -2.33 -9.83
CA SER A 34 3.89 -0.95 -10.20
C SER A 34 3.00 0.04 -9.46
N GLY A 35 3.41 1.31 -9.43
CA GLY A 35 2.60 2.37 -8.84
C GLY A 35 1.19 2.38 -9.39
N GLN A 36 0.22 2.11 -8.54
CA GLN A 36 -1.20 2.14 -8.89
C GLN A 36 -1.74 3.54 -8.65
N ILE A 37 -2.35 4.09 -9.67
CA ILE A 37 -2.83 5.47 -9.71
C ILE A 37 -4.36 5.50 -9.49
N PRO A 38 -4.91 6.64 -9.05
CA PRO A 38 -6.34 6.74 -8.75
C PRO A 38 -7.19 6.97 -10.01
N VAL A 39 -7.01 6.09 -10.98
CA VAL A 39 -7.74 6.12 -12.27
C VAL A 39 -8.52 4.82 -12.40
N GLY A 40 -9.82 4.93 -12.66
CA GLY A 40 -10.66 3.77 -12.90
C GLY A 40 -10.39 3.12 -14.26
N ALA A 41 -10.89 1.90 -14.44
CA ALA A 41 -10.81 1.22 -15.73
C ALA A 41 -11.54 1.99 -16.84
N ASP A 42 -12.47 2.87 -16.47
CA ASP A 42 -13.17 3.79 -17.38
C ASP A 42 -12.36 5.05 -17.70
N GLY A 43 -11.18 5.23 -17.12
CA GLY A 43 -10.33 6.40 -17.31
C GLY A 43 -10.70 7.59 -16.44
N LEU A 44 -11.69 7.49 -15.55
CA LEU A 44 -12.13 8.59 -14.70
C LEU A 44 -11.29 8.69 -13.44
N VAL A 45 -11.07 9.93 -12.98
CA VAL A 45 -10.31 10.25 -11.76
C VAL A 45 -11.27 10.96 -10.80
N PRO A 46 -11.51 10.39 -9.60
CA PRO A 46 -12.29 11.09 -8.58
C PRO A 46 -11.62 12.39 -8.15
N ILE A 47 -12.43 13.34 -7.65
CA ILE A 47 -11.90 14.66 -7.24
C ILE A 47 -11.37 14.60 -5.81
N ASP A 48 -12.05 13.91 -4.89
CA ASP A 48 -11.71 13.88 -3.47
C ASP A 48 -10.67 12.82 -3.12
N PHE A 49 -9.93 13.05 -2.05
CA PHE A 49 -8.86 12.16 -1.63
C PHE A 49 -9.39 10.77 -1.24
N GLU A 50 -10.46 10.68 -0.48
CA GLU A 50 -10.97 9.37 -0.03
C GLU A 50 -11.30 8.47 -1.22
N SER A 51 -12.02 8.99 -2.20
CA SER A 51 -12.38 8.22 -3.41
C SER A 51 -11.14 7.82 -4.20
N GLN A 52 -10.17 8.72 -4.35
CA GLN A 52 -8.92 8.40 -5.01
C GLN A 52 -8.13 7.33 -4.27
N CYS A 53 -8.04 7.44 -2.94
CA CYS A 53 -7.31 6.49 -2.11
C CYS A 53 -7.93 5.09 -2.20
N ARG A 54 -9.24 4.98 -2.09
CA ARG A 54 -9.94 3.69 -2.21
C ARG A 54 -9.78 3.10 -3.61
N LEU A 55 -9.79 3.93 -4.64
CA LEU A 55 -9.60 3.49 -6.02
C LEU A 55 -8.17 2.98 -6.25
N ALA A 56 -7.16 3.69 -5.75
CA ALA A 56 -5.77 3.23 -5.84
C ALA A 56 -5.58 1.87 -5.14
N TRP A 57 -6.16 1.69 -3.94
CA TRP A 57 -6.14 0.40 -3.26
C TRP A 57 -6.89 -0.68 -4.04
N ALA A 58 -8.04 -0.35 -4.61
CA ALA A 58 -8.80 -1.28 -5.46
C ALA A 58 -7.98 -1.72 -6.67
N ASN A 59 -7.18 -0.81 -7.25
CA ASN A 59 -6.28 -1.14 -8.35
C ASN A 59 -5.14 -2.06 -7.90
N VAL A 60 -4.60 -1.88 -6.69
CA VAL A 60 -3.63 -2.82 -6.10
C VAL A 60 -4.26 -4.21 -5.97
N GLU A 61 -5.46 -4.28 -5.40
CA GLU A 61 -6.18 -5.56 -5.24
C GLU A 61 -6.48 -6.22 -6.59
N ALA A 62 -6.77 -5.43 -7.63
CA ALA A 62 -7.00 -5.96 -8.97
C ALA A 62 -5.75 -6.65 -9.53
N GLN A 63 -4.56 -6.07 -9.31
CA GLN A 63 -3.30 -6.71 -9.72
C GLN A 63 -3.03 -7.98 -8.92
N LEU A 64 -3.32 -7.97 -7.62
CA LEU A 64 -3.20 -9.18 -6.79
C LEU A 64 -4.11 -10.30 -7.32
N ARG A 65 -5.38 -10.00 -7.58
CA ARG A 65 -6.32 -10.99 -8.11
C ARG A 65 -5.88 -11.55 -9.46
N ALA A 66 -5.33 -10.71 -10.32
CA ALA A 66 -4.83 -11.14 -11.63
C ALA A 66 -3.66 -12.14 -11.50
N ALA A 67 -2.97 -12.13 -10.36
CA ALA A 67 -1.89 -13.06 -10.05
C ALA A 67 -2.34 -14.19 -9.09
N ASP A 68 -3.64 -14.37 -8.91
CA ASP A 68 -4.20 -15.33 -7.95
C ASP A 68 -3.70 -15.10 -6.52
N MET A 69 -3.61 -13.83 -6.13
CA MET A 69 -3.19 -13.38 -4.80
C MET A 69 -4.27 -12.49 -4.15
N THR A 70 -4.13 -12.26 -2.84
CA THR A 70 -5.01 -11.38 -2.06
C THR A 70 -4.16 -10.42 -1.22
N LEU A 71 -4.81 -9.56 -0.45
CA LEU A 71 -4.14 -8.68 0.51
C LEU A 71 -3.27 -9.45 1.52
N ASP A 72 -3.60 -10.72 1.79
CA ASP A 72 -2.79 -11.56 2.70
C ASP A 72 -1.40 -11.87 2.14
N ASN A 73 -1.19 -11.67 0.85
CA ASN A 73 0.08 -11.88 0.20
C ASN A 73 0.98 -10.63 0.21
N LEU A 74 0.45 -9.46 0.57
CA LEU A 74 1.24 -8.24 0.63
C LEU A 74 2.32 -8.33 1.70
N ILE A 75 3.53 -7.91 1.34
CA ILE A 75 4.67 -7.87 2.27
C ILE A 75 5.25 -6.45 2.40
N LYS A 76 5.13 -5.63 1.37
CA LYS A 76 5.61 -4.25 1.37
C LYS A 76 4.66 -3.36 0.59
N VAL A 77 4.37 -2.19 1.15
CA VAL A 77 3.61 -1.14 0.46
C VAL A 77 4.35 0.18 0.59
N THR A 78 4.45 0.92 -0.50
CA THR A 78 4.92 2.30 -0.51
C THR A 78 3.79 3.20 -0.98
N ILE A 79 3.47 4.21 -0.19
CA ILE A 79 2.43 5.18 -0.50
C ILE A 79 3.09 6.54 -0.73
N PHE A 80 2.81 7.13 -1.88
CA PHE A 80 3.24 8.47 -2.26
C PHE A 80 2.02 9.39 -2.11
N LEU A 81 2.14 10.42 -1.26
CA LEU A 81 1.07 11.41 -1.03
C LEU A 81 1.49 12.75 -1.60
N SER A 82 0.59 13.43 -2.28
CA SER A 82 0.88 14.73 -2.89
C SER A 82 0.94 15.88 -1.89
N ASP A 83 0.41 15.70 -0.67
CA ASP A 83 0.39 16.74 0.36
C ASP A 83 0.24 16.11 1.75
N ARG A 84 0.89 16.72 2.76
CA ARG A 84 0.81 16.28 4.17
C ARG A 84 -0.61 16.30 4.73
N ARG A 85 -1.47 17.17 4.23
CA ARG A 85 -2.86 17.28 4.69
C ARG A 85 -3.66 15.99 4.51
N TYR A 86 -3.21 15.09 3.63
CA TYR A 86 -3.89 13.80 3.39
C TYR A 86 -3.41 12.69 4.32
N ASN A 87 -2.43 12.93 5.18
CA ASN A 87 -1.81 11.89 5.99
C ASN A 87 -2.80 11.17 6.92
N THR A 88 -3.65 11.91 7.64
CA THR A 88 -4.60 11.33 8.59
C THR A 88 -5.65 10.47 7.87
N GLU A 89 -6.20 10.98 6.79
CA GLU A 89 -7.21 10.26 5.99
C GLU A 89 -6.61 9.02 5.32
N ASN A 90 -5.40 9.14 4.78
CA ASN A 90 -4.67 8.00 4.21
C ASN A 90 -4.46 6.90 5.25
N ARG A 91 -4.04 7.26 6.46
CA ARG A 91 -3.84 6.28 7.54
C ARG A 91 -5.13 5.56 7.90
N ARG A 92 -6.23 6.31 8.04
CA ARG A 92 -7.54 5.76 8.38
C ARG A 92 -8.00 4.73 7.34
N ILE A 93 -7.92 5.10 6.05
CA ILE A 93 -8.36 4.23 4.96
C ILE A 93 -7.46 3.00 4.86
N ARG A 94 -6.15 3.17 4.96
CA ARG A 94 -5.21 2.04 4.96
C ARG A 94 -5.51 1.06 6.08
N GLN A 95 -5.76 1.56 7.30
CA GLN A 95 -6.08 0.70 8.44
C GLN A 95 -7.38 -0.07 8.23
N GLU A 96 -8.39 0.55 7.63
CA GLU A 96 -9.63 -0.14 7.27
C GLU A 96 -9.38 -1.28 6.29
N ILE A 97 -8.57 -1.03 5.26
CA ILE A 97 -8.29 -2.01 4.21
C ILE A 97 -7.37 -3.13 4.72
N MET A 98 -6.31 -2.78 5.40
CA MET A 98 -5.30 -3.73 5.85
C MET A 98 -5.73 -4.53 7.09
N GLY A 99 -6.60 -3.98 7.92
CA GLY A 99 -7.04 -4.66 9.14
C GLY A 99 -5.87 -4.95 10.07
N SER A 100 -5.74 -6.20 10.52
CA SER A 100 -4.69 -6.65 11.43
C SER A 100 -3.39 -7.06 10.73
N ARG A 101 -3.33 -6.97 9.41
CA ARG A 101 -2.13 -7.35 8.64
C ARG A 101 -0.99 -6.40 8.96
N GLN A 102 0.19 -6.98 9.23
CA GLN A 102 1.41 -6.22 9.50
C GLN A 102 2.37 -6.39 8.33
N ILE A 103 2.48 -5.34 7.53
CA ILE A 103 3.37 -5.27 6.38
C ILE A 103 4.44 -4.21 6.63
N ALA A 104 5.53 -4.28 5.88
CA ALA A 104 6.49 -3.19 5.83
C ALA A 104 5.86 -2.03 5.05
N LEU A 105 5.94 -0.82 5.59
CA LEU A 105 5.27 0.35 5.04
C LEU A 105 6.23 1.53 4.97
N THR A 106 6.15 2.26 3.88
CA THR A 106 6.74 3.58 3.73
C THR A 106 5.70 4.52 3.15
N ALA A 107 5.55 5.70 3.73
CA ALA A 107 4.73 6.76 3.16
C ALA A 107 5.59 8.02 3.06
N ILE A 108 5.60 8.65 1.89
CA ILE A 108 6.35 9.87 1.64
C ILE A 108 5.47 10.92 0.97
N ILE A 109 5.83 12.18 1.20
CA ILE A 109 5.20 13.33 0.56
C ILE A 109 6.05 13.70 -0.65
N THR A 110 5.44 13.72 -1.82
CA THR A 110 6.14 14.03 -3.07
C THR A 110 5.15 14.47 -4.16
N GLY A 111 5.64 15.03 -5.24
CA GLY A 111 4.84 15.23 -6.43
C GLY A 111 4.44 13.90 -7.05
N ILE A 112 3.21 13.81 -7.54
CA ILE A 112 2.72 12.68 -8.31
C ILE A 112 2.82 13.05 -9.79
N PHE A 113 2.94 12.06 -10.66
CA PHE A 113 3.18 12.30 -12.09
C PHE A 113 2.12 13.21 -12.73
N ASP A 114 0.83 12.97 -12.43
CA ASP A 114 -0.26 13.86 -12.85
C ASP A 114 -0.69 14.71 -11.65
N GLU A 115 -0.85 16.01 -11.84
CA GLU A 115 -1.22 16.95 -10.77
C GLU A 115 -2.61 16.66 -10.19
N LYS A 116 -3.48 15.98 -10.91
CA LYS A 116 -4.81 15.59 -10.42
C LYS A 116 -4.77 14.38 -9.51
N TRP A 117 -3.70 13.60 -9.54
CA TRP A 117 -3.53 12.43 -8.67
C TRP A 117 -3.01 12.87 -7.32
N LEU A 118 -3.75 12.54 -6.28
CA LEU A 118 -3.41 12.93 -4.91
C LEU A 118 -2.53 11.91 -4.21
N LEU A 119 -2.42 10.70 -4.77
CA LEU A 119 -1.55 9.64 -4.25
C LEU A 119 -1.25 8.62 -5.35
N GLU A 120 -0.27 7.78 -5.03
CA GLU A 120 0.08 6.59 -5.81
C GLU A 120 0.53 5.50 -4.84
N ILE A 121 0.25 4.24 -5.14
CA ILE A 121 0.59 3.10 -4.26
C ILE A 121 1.31 2.03 -5.08
N GLU A 122 2.52 1.66 -4.65
CA GLU A 122 3.22 0.48 -5.16
C GLU A 122 3.31 -0.59 -4.08
N ALA A 123 3.49 -1.84 -4.48
CA ALA A 123 3.47 -2.94 -3.53
C ALA A 123 4.35 -4.10 -3.98
N VAL A 124 4.71 -4.93 -3.01
CA VAL A 124 5.34 -6.23 -3.25
C VAL A 124 4.51 -7.28 -2.52
N ALA A 125 4.24 -8.37 -3.19
CA ALA A 125 3.51 -9.51 -2.65
C ALA A 125 4.27 -10.81 -2.93
N ALA A 126 4.01 -11.84 -2.15
CA ALA A 126 4.63 -13.15 -2.33
C ALA A 126 3.64 -14.26 -1.99
N ALA A 127 3.85 -15.43 -2.61
CA ALA A 127 3.06 -16.63 -2.34
C ALA A 127 3.90 -17.89 -2.46
#